data_8854165442575ecc9ace073bb63f1dc0
#
_entry.id   8854165442575ecc9ace073bb63f1dc0
#
_cell.length_a   1.000
_cell.length_b   1.000
_cell.length_c   1.000
_cell.angle_alpha   90.00
_cell.angle_beta   90.00
_cell.angle_gamma   90.00
#
_symmetry.space_group_name_H-M   'P 1'
#
loop_
_entity.id
_entity.type
_entity.pdbx_description
1 polymer ?
#
loop_
_entity_poly.entity_id
_entity_poly.type
_entity_poly.pdbx_seq_one_letter_code
_entity_poly.pdbx_strand_id
1 'polypeptide(L)'
;TLLGILKTLGLGVIVLAFILWGIIQYTVKGAAYFDLFFVNSLGLSFGTGIVFFVLCLASMLIYAIVYSIKKHKPIMQLVVLAICFVLFGFSSYTMLIIRSQTNISLNNASPDNVFSFLGYLSREQYSSEPLLKGPIYTSEIVGVQTKESFHKDVDKYRPIEVGATYTYDKEMLFPRIYSHKHGSLYNHYLSLGSSNPTFIDNLKFFFSYQVNHMYLRYLMWNFVGRQNDVQGHGGKINGNWLSGINILDSRLAGQGTLSDAMKADPSRNTYFFLPLILGCIGLIWQLKNQKKDALVTGLLFFFTGLAIVIYLNQTPMQPR
;
A
#
# COMPACT_ATOMS: atom_id res chain seq x y z
N THR A 1 8.26 28.98 6.94
CA THR A 1 9.43 28.56 6.13
C THR A 1 9.14 27.19 5.50
N LEU A 2 9.76 26.90 4.34
CA LEU A 2 9.68 25.56 3.69
C LEU A 2 10.12 24.45 4.64
N LEU A 3 11.20 24.68 5.39
CA LEU A 3 11.67 23.73 6.41
C LEU A 3 10.62 23.48 7.51
N GLY A 4 9.85 24.50 7.90
CA GLY A 4 8.74 24.33 8.84
C GLY A 4 7.66 23.41 8.31
N ILE A 5 7.24 23.56 7.04
CA ILE A 5 6.27 22.68 6.40
C ILE A 5 6.77 21.24 6.36
N LEU A 6 8.02 21.01 5.93
CA LEU A 6 8.61 19.67 5.87
C LEU A 6 8.69 19.00 7.25
N LYS A 7 9.08 19.77 8.30
CA LYS A 7 9.08 19.26 9.69
C LYS A 7 7.68 18.86 10.15
N THR A 8 6.68 19.70 9.88
CA THR A 8 5.28 19.41 10.26
C THR A 8 4.74 18.20 9.53
N LEU A 9 4.99 18.07 8.23
CA LEU A 9 4.60 16.90 7.44
C LEU A 9 5.32 15.65 7.94
N GLY A 10 6.62 15.71 8.19
CA GLY A 10 7.38 14.57 8.73
C GLY A 10 6.86 14.13 10.10
N LEU A 11 6.60 15.09 11.00
CA LEU A 11 5.97 14.79 12.29
C LEU A 11 4.59 14.17 12.13
N GLY A 12 3.78 14.69 11.20
CA GLY A 12 2.45 14.13 10.89
C GLY A 12 2.52 12.67 10.45
N VAL A 13 3.47 12.33 9.56
CA VAL A 13 3.70 10.94 9.13
C VAL A 13 4.11 10.04 10.30
N ILE A 14 5.02 10.50 11.17
CA ILE A 14 5.44 9.74 12.36
C ILE A 14 4.26 9.51 13.31
N VAL A 15 3.46 10.54 13.58
CA VAL A 15 2.28 10.42 14.44
C VAL A 15 1.25 9.46 13.83
N LEU A 16 1.00 9.56 12.52
CA LEU A 16 0.09 8.66 11.83
C LEU A 16 0.59 7.20 11.88
N ALA A 17 1.87 6.97 11.65
CA ALA A 17 2.48 5.66 11.77
C ALA A 17 2.35 5.09 13.19
N PHE A 18 2.58 5.93 14.21
CA PHE A 18 2.40 5.55 15.61
C PHE A 18 0.94 5.20 15.94
N ILE A 19 -0.03 5.95 15.41
CA ILE A 19 -1.46 5.64 15.60
C ILE A 19 -1.79 4.29 14.96
N LEU A 20 -1.41 4.09 13.69
CA LEU A 20 -1.78 2.88 12.94
C LEU A 20 -1.10 1.63 13.50
N TRP A 21 0.20 1.64 13.65
CA TRP A 21 0.96 0.46 14.09
C TRP A 21 1.13 0.36 15.60
N GLY A 22 1.18 1.49 16.31
CA GLY A 22 1.28 1.51 17.77
C GLY A 22 -0.09 1.35 18.44
N ILE A 23 -0.95 2.34 18.36
CA ILE A 23 -2.19 2.36 19.14
C ILE A 23 -3.18 1.30 18.65
N ILE A 24 -3.51 1.31 17.34
CA ILE A 24 -4.60 0.47 16.82
C ILE A 24 -4.22 -1.01 16.85
N GLN A 25 -3.09 -1.39 16.25
CA GLN A 25 -2.70 -2.81 16.18
C GLN A 25 -2.40 -3.40 17.55
N TYR A 26 -1.67 -2.69 18.42
CA TYR A 26 -1.36 -3.22 19.76
C TYR A 26 -2.58 -3.29 20.68
N THR A 27 -3.58 -2.44 20.52
CA THR A 27 -4.84 -2.55 21.27
C THR A 27 -5.58 -3.84 20.91
N VAL A 28 -5.70 -4.14 19.59
CA VAL A 28 -6.34 -5.38 19.13
C VAL A 28 -5.51 -6.60 19.53
N LYS A 29 -4.18 -6.53 19.37
CA LYS A 29 -3.27 -7.60 19.79
C LYS A 29 -3.36 -7.86 21.29
N GLY A 30 -3.40 -6.82 22.12
CA GLY A 30 -3.62 -6.94 23.56
C GLY A 30 -4.93 -7.65 23.88
N ALA A 31 -6.05 -7.21 23.29
CA ALA A 31 -7.34 -7.86 23.46
C ALA A 31 -7.31 -9.35 23.05
N ALA A 32 -6.64 -9.68 21.93
CA ALA A 32 -6.51 -11.06 21.45
C ALA A 32 -5.74 -11.96 22.44
N TYR A 33 -4.61 -11.49 22.95
CA TYR A 33 -3.81 -12.28 23.90
C TYR A 33 -4.44 -12.37 25.29
N PHE A 34 -5.20 -11.36 25.74
CA PHE A 34 -6.01 -11.47 26.94
C PHE A 34 -7.11 -12.52 26.77
N ASP A 35 -7.79 -12.53 25.63
CA ASP A 35 -8.82 -13.54 25.36
C ASP A 35 -8.23 -14.94 25.27
N LEU A 36 -7.08 -15.09 24.60
CA LEU A 36 -6.34 -16.35 24.55
C LEU A 36 -6.01 -16.89 25.95
N PHE A 37 -5.52 -16.03 26.83
CA PHE A 37 -5.20 -16.40 28.21
C PHE A 37 -6.47 -16.81 29.01
N PHE A 38 -7.55 -16.04 28.89
CA PHE A 38 -8.79 -16.32 29.60
C PHE A 38 -9.45 -17.62 29.12
N VAL A 39 -9.46 -17.88 27.83
CA VAL A 39 -10.04 -19.07 27.21
C VAL A 39 -9.15 -20.31 27.47
N ASN A 40 -7.88 -20.22 27.06
CA ASN A 40 -7.02 -21.41 27.06
C ASN A 40 -6.47 -21.78 28.46
N SER A 41 -6.22 -20.79 29.34
CA SER A 41 -5.64 -21.05 30.68
C SER A 41 -6.67 -21.07 31.79
N LEU A 42 -7.71 -20.24 31.74
CA LEU A 42 -8.75 -20.17 32.77
C LEU A 42 -10.02 -20.95 32.42
N GLY A 43 -10.15 -21.44 31.16
CA GLY A 43 -11.31 -22.20 30.71
C GLY A 43 -12.61 -21.39 30.61
N LEU A 44 -12.51 -20.06 30.44
CA LEU A 44 -13.67 -19.19 30.36
C LEU A 44 -14.16 -19.11 28.88
N SER A 45 -15.36 -18.60 28.70
CA SER A 45 -15.95 -18.45 27.34
C SER A 45 -15.22 -17.41 26.50
N PHE A 46 -15.25 -17.60 25.18
CA PHE A 46 -14.69 -16.64 24.21
C PHE A 46 -15.25 -15.24 24.41
N GLY A 47 -14.37 -14.25 24.32
CA GLY A 47 -14.72 -12.84 24.48
C GLY A 47 -14.61 -12.31 25.93
N THR A 48 -14.51 -13.17 26.94
CA THR A 48 -14.38 -12.72 28.34
C THR A 48 -13.08 -11.96 28.58
N GLY A 49 -11.97 -12.40 27.96
CA GLY A 49 -10.69 -11.70 28.03
C GLY A 49 -10.72 -10.35 27.29
N ILE A 50 -11.45 -10.25 26.18
CA ILE A 50 -11.64 -8.99 25.46
C ILE A 50 -12.39 -7.98 26.35
N VAL A 51 -13.51 -8.40 26.96
CA VAL A 51 -14.30 -7.54 27.86
C VAL A 51 -13.44 -7.06 29.04
N PHE A 52 -12.69 -7.95 29.66
CA PHE A 52 -11.80 -7.61 30.75
C PHE A 52 -10.72 -6.60 30.29
N PHE A 53 -10.08 -6.84 29.18
CA PHE A 53 -9.08 -5.93 28.59
C PHE A 53 -9.65 -4.53 28.33
N VAL A 54 -10.84 -4.45 27.72
CA VAL A 54 -11.50 -3.17 27.41
C VAL A 54 -11.84 -2.42 28.71
N LEU A 55 -12.33 -3.11 29.75
CA LEU A 55 -12.59 -2.49 31.05
C LEU A 55 -11.32 -1.97 31.71
N CYS A 56 -10.22 -2.73 31.66
CA CYS A 56 -8.93 -2.29 32.19
C CYS A 56 -8.40 -1.06 31.42
N LEU A 57 -8.48 -1.09 30.09
CA LEU A 57 -8.06 0.02 29.24
C LEU A 57 -8.88 1.28 29.49
N ALA A 58 -10.20 1.16 29.58
CA ALA A 58 -11.10 2.26 29.89
C ALA A 58 -10.81 2.84 31.28
N SER A 59 -10.62 2.00 32.30
CA SER A 59 -10.26 2.43 33.65
C SER A 59 -8.94 3.17 33.68
N MET A 60 -7.94 2.68 32.95
CA MET A 60 -6.62 3.35 32.83
C MET A 60 -6.74 4.72 32.17
N LEU A 61 -7.52 4.83 31.09
CA LEU A 61 -7.73 6.11 30.39
C LEU A 61 -8.49 7.12 31.25
N ILE A 62 -9.56 6.67 31.94
CA ILE A 62 -10.30 7.53 32.88
C ILE A 62 -9.39 8.01 33.99
N TYR A 63 -8.60 7.11 34.59
CA TYR A 63 -7.62 7.48 35.61
C TYR A 63 -6.63 8.51 35.10
N ALA A 64 -6.08 8.30 33.90
CA ALA A 64 -5.12 9.23 33.28
C ALA A 64 -5.73 10.62 33.03
N ILE A 65 -7.01 10.69 32.62
CA ILE A 65 -7.74 11.97 32.46
C ILE A 65 -7.90 12.66 33.80
N VAL A 66 -8.42 11.95 34.80
CA VAL A 66 -8.64 12.52 36.15
C VAL A 66 -7.31 12.98 36.79
N TYR A 67 -6.26 12.18 36.64
CA TYR A 67 -4.92 12.52 37.12
C TYR A 67 -4.38 13.79 36.42
N SER A 68 -4.53 13.88 35.09
CA SER A 68 -4.06 15.04 34.32
C SER A 68 -4.79 16.32 34.73
N ILE A 69 -6.09 16.26 34.98
CA ILE A 69 -6.88 17.40 35.49
C ILE A 69 -6.43 17.80 36.90
N LYS A 70 -6.34 16.84 37.83
CA LYS A 70 -5.93 17.11 39.22
C LYS A 70 -4.51 17.68 39.34
N LYS A 71 -3.60 17.29 38.46
CA LYS A 71 -2.20 17.74 38.43
C LYS A 71 -1.95 18.91 37.48
N HIS A 72 -2.98 19.50 36.90
CA HIS A 72 -2.89 20.64 35.95
C HIS A 72 -1.92 20.37 34.80
N LYS A 73 -1.95 19.18 34.18
CA LYS A 73 -1.09 18.78 33.06
C LYS A 73 -1.84 18.85 31.71
N PRO A 74 -1.99 20.02 31.10
CA PRO A 74 -2.86 20.19 29.91
C PRO A 74 -2.39 19.38 28.70
N ILE A 75 -1.08 19.25 28.49
CA ILE A 75 -0.52 18.48 27.37
C ILE A 75 -0.85 16.98 27.53
N MET A 76 -0.69 16.43 28.75
CA MET A 76 -1.05 15.05 29.04
C MET A 76 -2.55 14.82 28.83
N GLN A 77 -3.40 15.73 29.30
CA GLN A 77 -4.85 15.65 29.09
C GLN A 77 -5.20 15.63 27.60
N LEU A 78 -4.59 16.53 26.80
CA LEU A 78 -4.83 16.58 25.34
C LEU A 78 -4.44 15.26 24.67
N VAL A 79 -3.26 14.71 25.00
CA VAL A 79 -2.78 13.43 24.44
C VAL A 79 -3.71 12.28 24.80
N VAL A 80 -4.10 12.17 26.08
CA VAL A 80 -5.00 11.08 26.51
C VAL A 80 -6.37 11.20 25.85
N LEU A 81 -6.93 12.41 25.74
CA LEU A 81 -8.20 12.63 25.02
C LEU A 81 -8.07 12.27 23.53
N ALA A 82 -6.96 12.64 22.89
CA ALA A 82 -6.70 12.27 21.49
C ALA A 82 -6.68 10.74 21.32
N ILE A 83 -6.02 10.01 22.23
CA ILE A 83 -6.04 8.53 22.22
C ILE A 83 -7.47 8.00 22.41
N CYS A 84 -8.23 8.56 23.35
CA CYS A 84 -9.64 8.16 23.55
C CYS A 84 -10.47 8.33 22.27
N PHE A 85 -10.35 9.46 21.57
CA PHE A 85 -11.08 9.71 20.32
C PHE A 85 -10.63 8.80 19.19
N VAL A 86 -9.33 8.50 19.10
CA VAL A 86 -8.81 7.52 18.11
C VAL A 86 -9.40 6.14 18.40
N LEU A 87 -9.37 5.66 19.63
CA LEU A 87 -9.92 4.35 19.99
C LEU A 87 -11.43 4.30 19.82
N PHE A 88 -12.15 5.37 20.17
CA PHE A 88 -13.59 5.47 19.95
C PHE A 88 -13.95 5.42 18.47
N GLY A 89 -13.26 6.19 17.61
CA GLY A 89 -13.45 6.13 16.16
C GLY A 89 -13.14 4.75 15.60
N PHE A 90 -12.04 4.14 16.08
CA PHE A 90 -11.65 2.80 15.65
C PHE A 90 -12.60 1.70 16.13
N SER A 91 -13.34 1.91 17.23
CA SER A 91 -14.35 0.95 17.72
C SER A 91 -15.43 0.62 16.69
N SER A 92 -15.66 1.50 15.70
CA SER A 92 -16.57 1.23 14.58
C SER A 92 -16.17 -0.01 13.76
N TYR A 93 -14.89 -0.39 13.75
CA TYR A 93 -14.41 -1.62 13.11
C TYR A 93 -14.93 -2.90 13.79
N THR A 94 -15.42 -2.82 15.03
CA THR A 94 -16.11 -3.94 15.70
C THR A 94 -17.33 -4.42 14.92
N MET A 95 -17.96 -3.51 14.14
CA MET A 95 -19.06 -3.88 13.24
C MET A 95 -18.64 -4.89 12.16
N LEU A 96 -17.37 -4.93 11.76
CA LEU A 96 -16.86 -5.94 10.82
C LEU A 96 -16.93 -7.33 11.44
N ILE A 97 -16.54 -7.49 12.71
CA ILE A 97 -16.61 -8.76 13.43
C ILE A 97 -18.07 -9.22 13.54
N ILE A 98 -18.96 -8.33 13.94
CA ILE A 98 -20.40 -8.64 14.09
C ILE A 98 -20.99 -9.06 12.74
N ARG A 99 -20.73 -8.32 11.67
CA ARG A 99 -21.22 -8.64 10.32
C ARG A 99 -20.61 -9.93 9.77
N SER A 100 -19.34 -10.18 10.01
CA SER A 100 -18.68 -11.40 9.57
C SER A 100 -19.33 -12.66 10.14
N GLN A 101 -19.89 -12.59 11.36
CA GLN A 101 -20.60 -13.70 11.99
C GLN A 101 -22.00 -13.98 11.40
N THR A 102 -22.55 -13.08 10.59
CA THR A 102 -23.90 -13.22 10.00
C THR A 102 -23.92 -13.93 8.65
N ASN A 103 -22.86 -14.62 8.24
CA ASN A 103 -22.74 -15.38 6.98
C ASN A 103 -23.16 -14.60 5.73
N ILE A 104 -22.67 -13.37 5.61
CA ILE A 104 -22.90 -12.55 4.43
C ILE A 104 -22.20 -13.16 3.21
N SER A 105 -22.82 -13.00 2.04
CA SER A 105 -22.32 -13.58 0.77
C SER A 105 -20.92 -13.11 0.36
N LEU A 106 -20.49 -11.93 0.81
CA LEU A 106 -19.19 -11.35 0.52
C LEU A 106 -18.47 -11.04 1.85
N ASN A 107 -17.76 -12.05 2.38
CA ASN A 107 -17.03 -11.97 3.64
C ASN A 107 -15.52 -12.07 3.39
N ASN A 108 -14.89 -10.94 3.09
CA ASN A 108 -13.46 -10.89 2.77
C ASN A 108 -12.61 -11.14 4.04
N ALA A 109 -11.73 -12.16 3.98
CA ALA A 109 -10.85 -12.59 5.07
C ALA A 109 -11.57 -13.04 6.36
N SER A 110 -12.91 -13.15 6.35
CA SER A 110 -13.75 -13.65 7.47
C SER A 110 -13.27 -13.21 8.86
N PRO A 111 -13.27 -11.89 9.19
CA PRO A 111 -12.80 -11.40 10.49
C PRO A 111 -13.86 -11.65 11.59
N ASP A 112 -14.20 -12.91 11.84
CA ASP A 112 -15.26 -13.36 12.74
C ASP A 112 -14.84 -13.48 14.20
N ASN A 113 -13.55 -13.45 14.48
CA ASN A 113 -12.94 -13.47 15.81
C ASN A 113 -11.77 -12.49 15.91
N VAL A 114 -11.23 -12.30 17.11
CA VAL A 114 -10.19 -11.29 17.37
C VAL A 114 -8.87 -11.57 16.64
N PHE A 115 -8.51 -12.84 16.44
CA PHE A 115 -7.27 -13.19 15.71
C PHE A 115 -7.43 -13.04 14.20
N SER A 116 -8.55 -13.48 13.62
CA SER A 116 -8.85 -13.24 12.19
C SER A 116 -9.00 -11.75 11.91
N PHE A 117 -9.54 -10.97 12.85
CA PHE A 117 -9.60 -9.52 12.76
C PHE A 117 -8.21 -8.88 12.85
N LEU A 118 -7.32 -9.37 13.69
CA LEU A 118 -5.92 -8.92 13.73
C LEU A 118 -5.20 -9.18 12.42
N GLY A 119 -5.38 -10.37 11.82
CA GLY A 119 -4.86 -10.72 10.50
C GLY A 119 -5.43 -9.82 9.38
N TYR A 120 -6.72 -9.49 9.46
CA TYR A 120 -7.37 -8.53 8.54
C TYR A 120 -6.74 -7.14 8.65
N LEU A 121 -6.54 -6.62 9.87
CA LEU A 121 -5.90 -5.31 10.09
C LEU A 121 -4.43 -5.29 9.67
N SER A 122 -3.71 -6.38 9.91
CA SER A 122 -2.32 -6.55 9.49
C SER A 122 -2.18 -6.80 7.99
N ARG A 123 -3.31 -6.90 7.25
CA ARG A 123 -3.36 -7.17 5.81
C ARG A 123 -2.62 -8.46 5.42
N GLU A 124 -2.67 -9.48 6.28
CA GLU A 124 -1.94 -10.75 6.07
C GLU A 124 -2.41 -11.50 4.81
N GLN A 125 -3.63 -11.23 4.33
CA GLN A 125 -4.15 -11.78 3.07
C GLN A 125 -3.46 -11.21 1.82
N TYR A 126 -2.70 -10.12 1.95
CA TYR A 126 -1.97 -9.52 0.83
C TYR A 126 -0.49 -9.84 0.96
N SER A 127 0.12 -10.26 -0.16
CA SER A 127 1.58 -10.41 -0.21
C SER A 127 2.26 -9.05 0.04
N SER A 128 3.33 -9.06 0.82
CA SER A 128 4.19 -7.90 0.99
C SER A 128 5.38 -8.03 0.04
N GLU A 129 5.44 -7.12 -0.93
CA GLU A 129 6.54 -7.11 -1.87
C GLU A 129 7.79 -6.46 -1.25
N PRO A 130 9.00 -6.97 -1.54
CA PRO A 130 10.21 -6.42 -0.94
C PRO A 130 10.52 -5.02 -1.46
N LEU A 131 10.72 -4.04 -0.55
CA LEU A 131 10.93 -2.63 -0.94
C LEU A 131 12.37 -2.18 -0.73
N LEU A 132 12.96 -2.45 0.44
CA LEU A 132 14.28 -1.94 0.81
C LEU A 132 15.38 -2.97 0.57
N LYS A 133 15.12 -4.22 0.97
CA LYS A 133 16.04 -5.35 0.82
C LYS A 133 15.23 -6.60 0.57
N GLY A 134 15.68 -7.48 -0.29
CA GLY A 134 14.98 -8.72 -0.59
C GLY A 134 15.62 -9.52 -1.72
N PRO A 135 15.01 -10.65 -2.10
CA PRO A 135 15.54 -11.55 -3.10
C PRO A 135 15.58 -10.94 -4.50
N ILE A 136 16.35 -11.56 -5.37
CA ILE A 136 16.25 -11.44 -6.82
C ILE A 136 15.57 -12.69 -7.38
N TYR A 137 15.06 -12.64 -8.61
CA TYR A 137 14.31 -13.76 -9.19
C TYR A 137 15.15 -15.06 -9.36
N THR A 138 16.45 -15.00 -9.23
CA THR A 138 17.39 -16.15 -9.25
C THR A 138 17.80 -16.62 -7.87
N SER A 139 17.31 -16.02 -6.78
CA SER A 139 17.66 -16.39 -5.41
C SER A 139 17.01 -17.71 -5.02
N GLU A 140 17.71 -18.54 -4.25
CA GLU A 140 17.19 -19.78 -3.68
C GLU A 140 16.75 -19.56 -2.22
N ILE A 141 15.74 -20.31 -1.79
CA ILE A 141 15.26 -20.28 -0.41
C ILE A 141 16.20 -21.15 0.43
N VAL A 142 16.88 -20.53 1.41
CA VAL A 142 17.82 -21.20 2.32
C VAL A 142 17.17 -21.52 3.66
N GLY A 143 16.13 -20.79 4.04
CA GLY A 143 15.43 -21.00 5.30
C GLY A 143 13.98 -20.54 5.24
N VAL A 144 13.15 -21.19 6.06
CA VAL A 144 11.73 -20.87 6.20
C VAL A 144 11.42 -20.71 7.68
N GLN A 145 10.84 -19.57 8.05
CA GLN A 145 10.29 -19.34 9.39
C GLN A 145 8.78 -19.21 9.28
N THR A 146 8.04 -20.13 9.86
CA THR A 146 6.58 -20.07 9.89
C THR A 146 6.11 -19.03 10.91
N LYS A 147 5.08 -18.28 10.55
CA LYS A 147 4.41 -17.34 11.43
C LYS A 147 3.19 -18.02 12.02
N GLU A 148 3.14 -18.09 13.33
CA GLU A 148 2.02 -18.66 14.05
C GLU A 148 0.94 -17.60 14.36
N SER A 149 -0.30 -18.00 14.27
CA SER A 149 -1.48 -17.30 14.78
C SER A 149 -2.41 -18.29 15.46
N PHE A 150 -3.58 -17.85 15.90
CA PHE A 150 -4.53 -18.70 16.59
C PHE A 150 -5.87 -18.74 15.85
N HIS A 151 -6.40 -19.94 15.72
CA HIS A 151 -7.74 -20.17 15.19
C HIS A 151 -8.70 -20.51 16.34
N LYS A 152 -9.92 -19.97 16.28
CA LYS A 152 -10.99 -20.30 17.20
C LYS A 152 -11.55 -21.68 16.86
N ASP A 153 -11.35 -22.66 17.73
CA ASP A 153 -11.99 -23.98 17.67
C ASP A 153 -13.24 -24.01 18.58
N VAL A 154 -13.82 -25.17 18.82
CA VAL A 154 -15.07 -25.31 19.59
C VAL A 154 -14.91 -24.78 21.03
N ASP A 155 -13.85 -25.20 21.73
CA ASP A 155 -13.65 -24.92 23.16
C ASP A 155 -12.45 -24.00 23.46
N LYS A 156 -11.50 -23.86 22.55
CA LYS A 156 -10.26 -23.13 22.76
C LYS A 156 -9.65 -22.59 21.50
N TYR A 157 -8.70 -21.70 21.64
CA TYR A 157 -7.83 -21.26 20.56
C TYR A 157 -6.73 -22.29 20.29
N ARG A 158 -6.55 -22.69 19.00
CA ARG A 158 -5.46 -23.57 18.57
C ARG A 158 -4.45 -22.80 17.71
N PRO A 159 -3.16 -23.06 17.88
CA PRO A 159 -2.15 -22.45 17.01
C PRO A 159 -2.29 -22.99 15.58
N ILE A 160 -2.18 -22.08 14.61
CA ILE A 160 -2.14 -22.39 13.18
C ILE A 160 -1.00 -21.62 12.54
N GLU A 161 -0.43 -22.19 11.48
CA GLU A 161 0.53 -21.49 10.64
C GLU A 161 -0.20 -20.61 9.63
N VAL A 162 0.03 -19.29 9.69
CA VAL A 162 -0.68 -18.33 8.83
C VAL A 162 0.20 -17.73 7.72
N GLY A 163 1.46 -18.07 7.68
CA GLY A 163 2.39 -17.58 6.67
C GLY A 163 3.82 -18.03 6.92
N ALA A 164 4.68 -17.80 5.94
CA ALA A 164 6.11 -18.09 6.05
C ALA A 164 6.93 -16.87 5.67
N THR A 165 7.98 -16.62 6.43
CA THR A 165 9.03 -15.67 6.06
C THR A 165 10.19 -16.48 5.52
N TYR A 166 10.59 -16.17 4.29
CA TYR A 166 11.67 -16.87 3.59
C TYR A 166 12.98 -16.12 3.74
N THR A 167 14.05 -16.86 3.98
CA THR A 167 15.42 -16.36 3.93
C THR A 167 16.05 -16.83 2.62
N TYR A 168 16.75 -15.95 1.93
CA TYR A 168 17.29 -16.21 0.61
C TYR A 168 18.82 -16.20 0.63
N ASP A 169 19.44 -16.97 -0.28
CA ASP A 169 20.90 -17.02 -0.47
C ASP A 169 21.46 -15.70 -0.98
N LYS A 170 20.71 -15.02 -1.83
CA LYS A 170 21.09 -13.74 -2.44
C LYS A 170 20.00 -12.70 -2.21
N GLU A 171 20.42 -11.55 -1.71
CA GLU A 171 19.54 -10.43 -1.49
C GLU A 171 20.13 -9.16 -2.10
N MET A 172 19.27 -8.28 -2.57
CA MET A 172 19.64 -7.01 -3.19
C MET A 172 18.96 -5.85 -2.46
N LEU A 173 19.64 -4.70 -2.44
CA LEU A 173 19.01 -3.46 -2.01
C LEU A 173 18.03 -2.96 -3.09
N PHE A 174 16.88 -2.43 -2.66
CA PHE A 174 15.86 -1.90 -3.55
C PHE A 174 15.45 -2.90 -4.66
N PRO A 175 15.04 -4.14 -4.31
CA PRO A 175 14.81 -5.20 -5.29
C PRO A 175 13.55 -4.91 -6.12
N ARG A 176 13.72 -4.87 -7.45
CA ARG A 176 12.62 -4.65 -8.42
C ARG A 176 12.37 -5.89 -9.29
N ILE A 177 13.38 -6.73 -9.43
CA ILE A 177 13.34 -7.98 -10.20
C ILE A 177 13.35 -9.19 -9.26
N TYR A 178 12.38 -9.24 -8.32
CA TYR A 178 12.37 -10.18 -7.19
C TYR A 178 11.54 -11.45 -7.44
N SER A 179 10.59 -11.42 -8.37
CA SER A 179 9.61 -12.50 -8.52
C SER A 179 10.12 -13.66 -9.36
N HIS A 180 10.31 -14.83 -8.76
CA HIS A 180 10.68 -16.08 -9.45
C HIS A 180 9.70 -16.43 -10.59
N LYS A 181 8.40 -16.22 -10.38
CA LYS A 181 7.36 -16.52 -11.38
C LYS A 181 7.52 -15.72 -12.68
N HIS A 182 8.15 -14.55 -12.61
CA HIS A 182 8.34 -13.64 -13.75
C HIS A 182 9.78 -13.62 -14.29
N GLY A 183 10.61 -14.60 -13.91
CA GLY A 183 12.03 -14.65 -14.32
C GLY A 183 12.23 -14.58 -15.84
N SER A 184 11.43 -15.31 -16.62
CA SER A 184 11.47 -15.29 -18.09
C SER A 184 11.13 -13.91 -18.67
N LEU A 185 10.18 -13.20 -18.08
CA LEU A 185 9.78 -11.86 -18.49
C LEU A 185 10.86 -10.81 -18.16
N TYR A 186 11.50 -10.92 -16.99
CA TYR A 186 12.65 -10.08 -16.66
C TYR A 186 13.81 -10.29 -17.64
N ASN A 187 14.15 -11.56 -17.95
CA ASN A 187 15.18 -11.88 -18.92
C ASN A 187 14.89 -11.32 -20.31
N HIS A 188 13.64 -11.46 -20.77
CA HIS A 188 13.21 -10.88 -22.06
C HIS A 188 13.28 -9.35 -22.05
N TYR A 189 12.77 -8.72 -21.00
CA TYR A 189 12.69 -7.25 -20.88
C TYR A 189 14.08 -6.59 -20.78
N LEU A 190 15.00 -7.25 -20.08
CA LEU A 190 16.36 -6.73 -19.83
C LEU A 190 17.39 -7.29 -20.81
N SER A 191 17.02 -8.27 -21.65
CA SER A 191 17.93 -8.97 -22.59
C SER A 191 19.14 -9.60 -21.90
N LEU A 192 18.93 -10.20 -20.70
CA LEU A 192 20.02 -10.72 -19.83
C LEU A 192 20.59 -12.06 -20.30
N GLY A 193 19.89 -12.79 -21.17
CA GLY A 193 20.27 -14.16 -21.54
C GLY A 193 20.30 -15.10 -20.32
N SER A 194 21.40 -15.78 -20.09
CA SER A 194 21.60 -16.71 -18.94
C SER A 194 22.43 -16.10 -17.81
N SER A 195 22.79 -14.83 -17.85
CA SER A 195 23.58 -14.17 -16.82
C SER A 195 22.76 -13.85 -15.55
N ASN A 196 23.40 -13.91 -14.39
CA ASN A 196 22.78 -13.44 -13.15
C ASN A 196 22.57 -11.92 -13.22
N PRO A 197 21.40 -11.44 -12.79
CA PRO A 197 21.07 -10.02 -12.83
C PRO A 197 21.94 -9.22 -11.86
N THR A 198 22.37 -8.05 -12.30
CA THR A 198 23.14 -7.09 -11.52
C THR A 198 22.26 -6.02 -10.91
N PHE A 199 22.79 -5.22 -9.98
CA PHE A 199 22.08 -4.04 -9.45
C PHE A 199 21.74 -3.01 -10.55
N ILE A 200 22.57 -2.90 -11.59
CA ILE A 200 22.33 -2.02 -12.73
C ILE A 200 21.10 -2.50 -13.52
N ASP A 201 20.97 -3.81 -13.73
CA ASP A 201 19.81 -4.40 -14.42
C ASP A 201 18.52 -4.17 -13.62
N ASN A 202 18.61 -4.27 -12.29
CA ASN A 202 17.52 -3.94 -11.39
C ASN A 202 17.08 -2.46 -11.52
N LEU A 203 18.02 -1.52 -11.56
CA LEU A 203 17.71 -0.11 -11.81
C LEU A 203 17.19 0.13 -13.23
N LYS A 204 17.73 -0.56 -14.22
CA LYS A 204 17.23 -0.50 -15.61
C LYS A 204 15.76 -0.92 -15.68
N PHE A 205 15.38 -2.01 -14.99
CA PHE A 205 13.97 -2.41 -14.89
C PHE A 205 13.12 -1.35 -14.19
N PHE A 206 13.59 -0.80 -13.07
CA PHE A 206 12.88 0.27 -12.36
C PHE A 206 12.57 1.46 -13.27
N PHE A 207 13.58 2.00 -13.95
CA PHE A 207 13.38 3.19 -14.79
C PHE A 207 12.63 2.88 -16.08
N SER A 208 12.92 1.77 -16.77
CA SER A 208 12.30 1.47 -18.06
C SER A 208 10.87 0.92 -17.90
N TYR A 209 10.62 0.06 -16.91
CA TYR A 209 9.30 -0.53 -16.72
C TYR A 209 8.46 0.24 -15.69
N GLN A 210 8.92 0.34 -14.44
CA GLN A 210 8.08 0.91 -13.38
C GLN A 210 7.89 2.42 -13.54
N VAL A 211 8.94 3.19 -13.81
CA VAL A 211 8.82 4.63 -14.02
C VAL A 211 8.27 4.95 -15.41
N ASN A 212 8.90 4.47 -16.47
CA ASN A 212 8.52 4.86 -17.83
C ASN A 212 7.20 4.20 -18.27
N HIS A 213 7.12 2.86 -18.25
CA HIS A 213 5.92 2.16 -18.75
C HIS A 213 4.73 2.29 -17.81
N MET A 214 4.91 2.11 -16.50
CA MET A 214 3.79 2.14 -15.55
C MET A 214 3.35 3.57 -15.22
N TYR A 215 4.30 4.47 -14.89
CA TYR A 215 3.97 5.81 -14.42
C TYR A 215 3.90 6.85 -15.55
N LEU A 216 4.98 7.07 -16.30
CA LEU A 216 5.01 8.14 -17.30
C LEU A 216 4.06 7.88 -18.46
N ARG A 217 3.97 6.64 -18.96
CA ARG A 217 2.99 6.28 -19.98
C ARG A 217 1.57 6.57 -19.51
N TYR A 218 1.22 6.23 -18.26
CA TYR A 218 -0.11 6.49 -17.71
C TYR A 218 -0.36 7.99 -17.47
N LEU A 219 0.66 8.73 -17.03
CA LEU A 219 0.61 10.18 -16.92
C LEU A 219 0.31 10.81 -18.30
N MET A 220 1.05 10.42 -19.32
CA MET A 220 0.84 10.92 -20.69
C MET A 220 -0.53 10.50 -21.23
N TRP A 221 -0.98 9.27 -20.92
CA TRP A 221 -2.30 8.77 -21.30
C TRP A 221 -3.44 9.64 -20.74
N ASN A 222 -3.29 10.20 -19.55
CA ASN A 222 -4.28 11.09 -18.93
C ASN A 222 -4.18 12.56 -19.43
N PHE A 223 -2.98 13.06 -19.66
CA PHE A 223 -2.73 14.50 -19.88
C PHE A 223 -2.42 14.88 -21.32
N VAL A 224 -2.07 13.93 -22.17
CA VAL A 224 -1.77 14.16 -23.59
C VAL A 224 -2.85 13.58 -24.49
N GLY A 225 -3.36 12.42 -24.14
CA GLY A 225 -4.41 11.71 -24.83
C GLY A 225 -4.18 10.20 -24.85
N ARG A 226 -5.18 9.44 -25.26
CA ARG A 226 -5.21 7.98 -25.16
C ARG A 226 -5.58 7.30 -26.46
N GLN A 227 -4.96 6.16 -26.70
CA GLN A 227 -5.22 5.32 -27.86
C GLN A 227 -6.58 4.61 -27.74
N ASN A 228 -6.84 4.00 -26.60
CA ASN A 228 -8.08 3.34 -26.20
C ASN A 228 -8.09 3.14 -24.67
N ASP A 229 -9.13 2.55 -24.13
CA ASP A 229 -9.29 2.23 -22.71
C ASP A 229 -8.82 0.82 -22.33
N VAL A 230 -8.32 0.05 -23.30
CA VAL A 230 -7.76 -1.30 -23.08
C VAL A 230 -6.37 -1.19 -22.46
N GLN A 231 -6.12 -1.99 -21.42
CA GLN A 231 -4.82 -2.03 -20.76
C GLN A 231 -3.72 -2.51 -21.72
N GLY A 232 -2.64 -1.72 -21.83
CA GLY A 232 -1.47 -2.08 -22.61
C GLY A 232 -0.40 -2.79 -21.80
N HIS A 233 0.22 -3.82 -22.41
CA HIS A 233 1.36 -4.56 -21.87
C HIS A 233 2.66 -4.30 -22.64
N GLY A 234 2.84 -3.08 -23.17
CA GLY A 234 4.02 -2.71 -23.97
C GLY A 234 3.88 -2.91 -25.47
N GLY A 235 2.74 -3.45 -25.94
CA GLY A 235 2.44 -3.57 -27.37
C GLY A 235 1.99 -2.25 -28.02
N LYS A 236 1.95 -2.22 -29.36
CA LYS A 236 1.58 -1.02 -30.12
C LYS A 236 0.08 -0.80 -30.26
N ILE A 237 -0.74 -1.82 -30.01
CA ILE A 237 -2.16 -1.84 -30.34
C ILE A 237 -3.02 -1.24 -29.22
N ASN A 238 -2.67 -1.46 -27.97
CA ASN A 238 -3.49 -1.09 -26.82
C ASN A 238 -2.75 -0.29 -25.77
N GLY A 239 -3.47 0.61 -25.09
CA GLY A 239 -3.06 1.26 -23.86
C GLY A 239 -1.92 2.26 -23.99
N ASN A 240 -1.62 2.74 -25.20
CA ASN A 240 -0.62 3.77 -25.41
C ASN A 240 -1.23 5.16 -25.27
N TRP A 241 -0.40 6.14 -24.96
CA TRP A 241 -0.79 7.54 -25.07
C TRP A 241 -0.69 8.02 -26.52
N LEU A 242 -1.51 9.00 -26.88
CA LEU A 242 -1.52 9.64 -28.18
C LEU A 242 -1.59 11.16 -28.04
N SER A 243 -0.81 11.86 -28.84
CA SER A 243 -0.81 13.32 -28.82
C SER A 243 -1.84 13.97 -29.77
N GLY A 244 -2.22 13.27 -30.82
CA GLY A 244 -2.93 13.82 -31.99
C GLY A 244 -2.00 14.39 -33.05
N ILE A 245 -0.68 14.41 -32.80
CA ILE A 245 0.35 14.91 -33.73
C ILE A 245 0.93 13.71 -34.48
N ASN A 246 0.60 13.56 -35.75
CA ASN A 246 0.97 12.38 -36.55
C ASN A 246 2.46 12.04 -36.53
N ILE A 247 3.35 13.04 -36.55
CA ILE A 247 4.81 12.84 -36.52
C ILE A 247 5.25 12.14 -35.24
N LEU A 248 4.63 12.45 -34.10
CA LEU A 248 4.94 11.82 -32.79
C LEU A 248 4.25 10.46 -32.68
N ASP A 249 2.96 10.40 -32.98
CA ASP A 249 2.15 9.22 -32.78
C ASP A 249 2.57 8.06 -33.68
N SER A 250 2.95 8.30 -34.93
CA SER A 250 3.43 7.27 -35.86
C SER A 250 4.71 6.58 -35.39
N ARG A 251 5.58 7.29 -34.69
CA ARG A 251 6.83 6.75 -34.13
C ARG A 251 6.59 5.95 -32.85
N LEU A 252 5.71 6.45 -31.99
CA LEU A 252 5.47 5.88 -30.65
C LEU A 252 4.54 4.67 -30.67
N ALA A 253 3.48 4.71 -31.45
CA ALA A 253 2.41 3.72 -31.39
C ALA A 253 2.09 3.02 -32.72
N GLY A 254 2.84 3.28 -33.80
CA GLY A 254 2.59 2.65 -35.12
C GLY A 254 1.19 2.94 -35.67
N GLN A 255 0.68 4.14 -35.49
CA GLN A 255 -0.70 4.51 -35.76
C GLN A 255 -1.08 4.59 -37.25
N GLY A 256 -0.11 4.48 -38.16
CA GLY A 256 -0.37 4.57 -39.61
C GLY A 256 -1.14 3.37 -40.20
N THR A 257 -1.18 2.23 -39.52
CA THR A 257 -1.75 0.97 -40.02
C THR A 257 -2.99 0.50 -39.26
N LEU A 258 -3.66 1.41 -38.52
CA LEU A 258 -4.87 1.05 -37.75
C LEU A 258 -6.06 0.80 -38.67
N SER A 259 -6.89 -0.20 -38.36
CA SER A 259 -8.19 -0.41 -38.97
C SER A 259 -9.14 0.74 -38.70
N ASP A 260 -10.14 0.92 -39.55
CA ASP A 260 -11.11 2.01 -39.37
C ASP A 260 -11.93 1.88 -38.07
N ALA A 261 -12.19 0.66 -37.63
CA ALA A 261 -12.82 0.38 -36.33
C ALA A 261 -11.95 0.89 -35.16
N MET A 262 -10.63 0.70 -35.20
CA MET A 262 -9.73 1.19 -34.16
C MET A 262 -9.56 2.72 -34.18
N LYS A 263 -9.70 3.34 -35.35
CA LYS A 263 -9.72 4.81 -35.47
C LYS A 263 -10.98 5.43 -34.93
N ALA A 264 -12.12 4.73 -35.11
CA ALA A 264 -13.46 5.17 -34.70
C ALA A 264 -13.78 4.81 -33.24
N ASP A 265 -12.84 4.22 -32.48
CA ASP A 265 -13.04 3.85 -31.08
C ASP A 265 -13.41 5.07 -30.22
N PRO A 266 -14.60 5.09 -29.54
CA PRO A 266 -15.03 6.20 -28.72
C PRO A 266 -14.10 6.56 -27.56
N SER A 267 -13.30 5.57 -27.10
CA SER A 267 -12.32 5.76 -26.03
C SER A 267 -11.02 6.45 -26.50
N ARG A 268 -10.82 6.57 -27.83
CA ARG A 268 -9.69 7.23 -28.43
C ARG A 268 -9.83 8.76 -28.35
N ASN A 269 -8.95 9.40 -27.59
CA ASN A 269 -8.97 10.86 -27.39
C ASN A 269 -7.56 11.43 -27.54
N THR A 270 -7.45 12.59 -28.18
CA THR A 270 -6.21 13.34 -28.33
C THR A 270 -6.39 14.76 -27.82
N TYR A 271 -5.50 15.20 -26.95
CA TYR A 271 -5.60 16.52 -26.30
C TYR A 271 -4.46 17.47 -26.71
N PHE A 272 -3.62 17.09 -27.68
CA PHE A 272 -2.54 17.92 -28.22
C PHE A 272 -1.64 18.53 -27.13
N PHE A 273 -1.34 17.76 -26.09
CA PHE A 273 -0.59 18.19 -24.89
C PHE A 273 -1.26 19.33 -24.09
N LEU A 274 -2.45 19.80 -24.44
CA LEU A 274 -3.04 21.00 -23.83
C LEU A 274 -3.18 20.89 -22.30
N PRO A 275 -3.72 19.81 -21.70
CA PRO A 275 -3.80 19.68 -20.25
C PRO A 275 -2.41 19.66 -19.59
N LEU A 276 -1.44 19.00 -20.19
CA LEU A 276 -0.07 18.94 -19.68
C LEU A 276 0.60 20.31 -19.69
N ILE A 277 0.46 21.05 -20.80
CA ILE A 277 1.02 22.41 -20.93
C ILE A 277 0.41 23.34 -19.90
N LEU A 278 -0.91 23.35 -19.75
CA LEU A 278 -1.61 24.17 -18.75
C LEU A 278 -1.17 23.80 -17.32
N GLY A 279 -1.02 22.52 -17.03
CA GLY A 279 -0.49 22.05 -15.74
C GLY A 279 0.94 22.53 -15.49
N CYS A 280 1.81 22.46 -16.49
CA CYS A 280 3.18 22.96 -16.40
C CYS A 280 3.24 24.49 -16.21
N ILE A 281 2.41 25.24 -16.93
CA ILE A 281 2.30 26.70 -16.75
C ILE A 281 1.85 27.04 -15.32
N GLY A 282 0.82 26.35 -14.83
CA GLY A 282 0.33 26.50 -13.46
C GLY A 282 1.40 26.20 -12.41
N LEU A 283 2.15 25.11 -12.60
CA LEU A 283 3.25 24.74 -11.71
C LEU A 283 4.36 25.80 -11.70
N ILE A 284 4.75 26.30 -12.88
CA ILE A 284 5.79 27.36 -13.00
C ILE A 284 5.31 28.62 -12.30
N TRP A 285 4.04 29.00 -12.46
CA TRP A 285 3.46 30.16 -11.78
C TRP A 285 3.46 29.97 -10.25
N GLN A 286 3.04 28.81 -9.74
CA GLN A 286 3.07 28.50 -8.31
C GLN A 286 4.50 28.53 -7.75
N LEU A 287 5.48 27.96 -8.45
CA LEU A 287 6.88 27.96 -8.02
C LEU A 287 7.46 29.38 -7.92
N LYS A 288 7.00 30.31 -8.77
CA LYS A 288 7.43 31.71 -8.72
C LYS A 288 6.72 32.50 -7.61
N ASN A 289 5.43 32.33 -7.44
CA ASN A 289 4.59 33.18 -6.60
C ASN A 289 4.24 32.57 -5.24
N GLN A 290 4.07 31.23 -5.17
CA GLN A 290 3.54 30.52 -4.00
C GLN A 290 4.30 29.22 -3.75
N LYS A 291 5.59 29.31 -3.44
CA LYS A 291 6.49 28.15 -3.26
C LYS A 291 6.00 27.12 -2.24
N LYS A 292 5.27 27.56 -1.19
CA LYS A 292 4.75 26.65 -0.16
C LYS A 292 3.63 25.78 -0.72
N ASP A 293 2.73 26.39 -1.48
CA ASP A 293 1.59 25.68 -2.10
C ASP A 293 2.10 24.76 -3.22
N ALA A 294 3.11 25.21 -4.00
CA ALA A 294 3.78 24.37 -4.98
C ALA A 294 4.43 23.12 -4.35
N LEU A 295 5.03 23.25 -3.16
CA LEU A 295 5.58 22.10 -2.43
C LEU A 295 4.48 21.12 -2.01
N VAL A 296 3.37 21.61 -1.43
CA VAL A 296 2.26 20.76 -0.98
C VAL A 296 1.63 20.05 -2.18
N THR A 297 1.32 20.77 -3.26
CA THR A 297 0.77 20.22 -4.49
C THR A 297 1.72 19.20 -5.12
N GLY A 298 3.01 19.50 -5.18
CA GLY A 298 4.04 18.60 -5.71
C GLY A 298 4.20 17.32 -4.88
N LEU A 299 4.18 17.43 -3.55
CA LEU A 299 4.20 16.26 -2.66
C LEU A 299 2.92 15.42 -2.82
N LEU A 300 1.76 16.04 -2.91
CA LEU A 300 0.50 15.34 -3.15
C LEU A 300 0.58 14.55 -4.47
N PHE A 301 1.02 15.20 -5.54
CA PHE A 301 1.20 14.57 -6.85
C PHE A 301 2.21 13.40 -6.81
N PHE A 302 3.32 13.57 -6.09
CA PHE A 302 4.32 12.51 -5.90
C PHE A 302 3.74 11.32 -5.13
N PHE A 303 3.10 11.55 -3.98
CA PHE A 303 2.59 10.48 -3.12
C PHE A 303 1.38 9.76 -3.72
N THR A 304 0.53 10.44 -4.48
CA THR A 304 -0.62 9.81 -5.16
C THR A 304 -0.25 9.16 -6.50
N GLY A 305 0.96 9.36 -6.98
CA GLY A 305 1.46 8.84 -8.26
C GLY A 305 2.68 7.95 -8.11
N LEU A 306 3.87 8.54 -8.27
CA LEU A 306 5.13 7.79 -8.35
C LEU A 306 5.43 6.99 -7.07
N ALA A 307 5.11 7.52 -5.89
CA ALA A 307 5.33 6.81 -4.64
C ALA A 307 4.50 5.51 -4.56
N ILE A 308 3.29 5.49 -5.11
CA ILE A 308 2.46 4.27 -5.18
C ILE A 308 3.12 3.23 -6.08
N VAL A 309 3.66 3.62 -7.24
CA VAL A 309 4.37 2.71 -8.15
C VAL A 309 5.60 2.11 -7.47
N ILE A 310 6.37 2.93 -6.73
CA ILE A 310 7.52 2.47 -5.95
C ILE A 310 7.09 1.49 -4.85
N TYR A 311 6.03 1.81 -4.13
CA TYR A 311 5.52 1.01 -3.00
C TYR A 311 4.96 -0.34 -3.46
N LEU A 312 4.17 -0.36 -4.52
CA LEU A 312 3.55 -1.58 -5.03
C LEU A 312 4.56 -2.54 -5.67
N ASN A 313 5.73 -2.06 -6.08
CA ASN A 313 6.80 -2.86 -6.67
C ASN A 313 6.33 -3.87 -7.72
N GLN A 314 5.52 -3.42 -8.66
CA GLN A 314 4.82 -4.29 -9.60
C GLN A 314 5.76 -5.03 -10.54
N THR A 315 5.47 -6.31 -10.73
CA THR A 315 6.15 -7.21 -11.69
C THR A 315 5.67 -6.94 -13.12
N PRO A 316 6.40 -7.43 -14.15
CA PRO A 316 5.95 -7.32 -15.53
C PRO A 316 4.58 -7.97 -15.76
N MET A 317 3.74 -7.35 -16.62
CA MET A 317 2.41 -7.84 -17.01
C MET A 317 1.38 -8.00 -15.88
N GLN A 318 1.62 -7.39 -14.74
CA GLN A 318 0.62 -7.40 -13.68
C GLN A 318 -0.58 -6.51 -14.07
N PRO A 319 -1.83 -6.97 -13.91
CA PRO A 319 -3.00 -6.11 -14.11
C PRO A 319 -2.99 -4.96 -13.09
N ARG A 320 -3.51 -3.82 -13.49
CA ARG A 320 -3.63 -2.61 -12.65
C ARG A 320 -4.77 -2.71 -11.69
#